data_1b12d69079a279811ed9a5511d252e00
#
_entry.id   1b12d69079a279811ed9a5511d252e00
#
_cell.length_a   1.000
_cell.length_b   1.000
_cell.length_c   1.000
_cell.angle_alpha   90.00
_cell.angle_beta   90.00
_cell.angle_gamma   90.00
#
_symmetry.space_group_name_H-M   'P 1'
#
loop_
_entity.id
_entity.type
_entity.pdbx_description
1 polymer ?
#
loop_
_entity_poly.entity_id
_entity_poly.type
_entity_poly.pdbx_seq_one_letter_code
_entity_poly.pdbx_strand_id
1 'polypeptide(L)'
;MKKVXIXKVVGKDAKVSRGWLSSHKYLILRRLSQLSILGLFLLGPWFGIWIVKGNLSSSLTLDTLPLTDPFVLLQSVFAGHSIATDALIGALIILVFYLLIGGRVFCSWVCPVNIITDSASWLRCRLGIKTNSGGVSSKTRYWLLATIMLVSLITGSIVWELINPVSMLHRGIIFGMSFGWFLIVLLFLFDVFVVKNGWCSRI
;
A
#
# COMPACT_ATOMS: atom_id res chain seq x y z
N MET A 1 -19.25 28.42 -6.82
CA MET A 1 -19.04 28.01 -8.22
C MET A 1 -17.62 28.22 -8.77
N LYS A 2 -16.66 28.78 -8.04
CA LYS A 2 -15.29 29.09 -8.54
C LYS A 2 -14.22 28.00 -8.28
N LYS A 3 -14.53 26.90 -7.58
CA LYS A 3 -13.51 25.88 -7.19
C LYS A 3 -13.22 24.80 -8.24
N VAL A 4 -14.02 24.70 -9.27
CA VAL A 4 -13.89 23.64 -10.29
C VAL A 4 -12.85 23.95 -11.38
N UNK A 5 -12.64 25.05 -11.59
CA UNK A 5 -11.74 25.48 -12.55
C UNK A 5 -10.33 25.44 -12.18
N ILE A 6 -10.25 25.50 -10.98
CA ILE A 6 -8.85 25.57 -10.57
C ILE A 6 -8.10 24.24 -10.82
N UNK A 7 -8.76 23.48 -10.92
CA UNK A 7 -8.19 22.22 -11.03
C UNK A 7 -7.79 21.88 -12.44
N LYS A 8 -8.49 22.32 -13.15
CA LYS A 8 -8.13 22.06 -14.54
C LYS A 8 -6.90 22.85 -15.00
N VAL A 9 -6.64 23.96 -14.37
CA VAL A 9 -5.56 24.90 -14.75
C VAL A 9 -4.20 24.47 -14.17
N VAL A 10 -4.17 24.01 -12.92
CA VAL A 10 -2.93 23.72 -12.17
C VAL A 10 -2.02 22.66 -12.85
N GLY A 11 -2.60 21.71 -13.59
CA GLY A 11 -1.82 20.68 -14.29
C GLY A 11 -1.28 21.11 -15.65
N LYS A 12 -1.97 22.02 -16.35
CA LYS A 12 -1.60 22.44 -17.69
C LYS A 12 -0.48 23.49 -17.69
N ASP A 13 -0.54 24.43 -16.78
CA ASP A 13 0.44 25.52 -16.68
C ASP A 13 1.82 25.01 -16.28
N ALA A 14 1.88 23.98 -15.42
CA ALA A 14 3.12 23.32 -15.01
C ALA A 14 3.80 22.57 -16.16
N LYS A 15 3.02 21.99 -17.09
CA LYS A 15 3.55 21.32 -18.29
C LYS A 15 4.14 22.31 -19.28
N VAL A 16 3.48 23.47 -19.46
CA VAL A 16 3.93 24.49 -20.39
C VAL A 16 5.19 25.20 -19.89
N SER A 17 5.26 25.50 -18.58
CA SER A 17 6.37 26.26 -17.99
C SER A 17 7.64 25.44 -17.73
N ARG A 18 7.51 24.12 -17.43
CA ARG A 18 8.65 23.29 -16.99
C ARG A 18 8.96 22.10 -17.90
N GLY A 19 8.20 21.90 -18.97
CA GLY A 19 8.34 20.74 -19.85
C GLY A 19 7.71 19.47 -19.27
N TRP A 20 7.42 18.51 -20.14
CA TRP A 20 6.72 17.25 -19.79
C TRP A 20 7.52 16.40 -18.81
N LEU A 21 8.81 16.21 -19.07
CA LEU A 21 9.69 15.38 -18.23
C LEU A 21 9.83 15.94 -16.82
N SER A 22 10.08 17.25 -16.70
CA SER A 22 10.28 17.93 -15.43
C SER A 22 9.01 17.93 -14.57
N SER A 23 7.83 18.01 -15.20
CA SER A 23 6.55 17.98 -14.48
C SER A 23 6.16 16.58 -14.00
N HIS A 24 6.69 15.53 -14.65
CA HIS A 24 6.36 14.13 -14.31
C HIS A 24 7.52 13.36 -13.64
N LYS A 25 8.66 14.02 -13.35
CA LYS A 25 9.86 13.34 -12.80
C LYS A 25 9.58 12.57 -11.50
N TYR A 26 8.84 13.16 -10.57
CA TYR A 26 8.50 12.52 -9.31
C TYR A 26 7.53 11.34 -9.49
N LEU A 27 6.61 11.45 -10.43
CA LEU A 27 5.68 10.36 -10.77
C LEU A 27 6.43 9.19 -11.38
N ILE A 28 7.32 9.46 -12.34
CA ILE A 28 8.15 8.44 -13.01
C ILE A 28 9.05 7.75 -11.98
N LEU A 29 9.74 8.52 -11.14
CA LEU A 29 10.64 8.01 -10.10
C LEU A 29 9.87 7.12 -9.11
N ARG A 30 8.67 7.55 -8.71
CA ARG A 30 7.78 6.78 -7.82
C ARG A 30 7.36 5.44 -8.45
N ARG A 31 6.96 5.46 -9.74
CA ARG A 31 6.58 4.23 -10.47
C ARG A 31 7.77 3.28 -10.62
N LEU A 32 8.93 3.85 -10.96
CA LEU A 32 10.16 3.07 -11.08
C LEU A 32 10.50 2.38 -9.75
N SER A 33 10.44 3.12 -8.63
CA SER A 33 10.67 2.57 -7.29
C SER A 33 9.71 1.42 -6.95
N GLN A 34 8.41 1.62 -7.19
CA GLN A 34 7.36 0.62 -6.92
C GLN A 34 7.58 -0.67 -7.74
N LEU A 35 7.90 -0.51 -9.05
CA LEU A 35 8.14 -1.65 -9.94
C LEU A 35 9.46 -2.35 -9.62
N SER A 36 10.51 -1.61 -9.23
CA SER A 36 11.80 -2.18 -8.83
C SER A 36 11.67 -3.04 -7.57
N ILE A 37 10.96 -2.52 -6.56
CA ILE A 37 10.73 -3.26 -5.30
C ILE A 37 9.92 -4.53 -5.59
N LEU A 38 8.85 -4.43 -6.39
CA LEU A 38 8.04 -5.58 -6.78
C LEU A 38 8.88 -6.61 -7.55
N GLY A 39 9.72 -6.13 -8.48
CA GLY A 39 10.65 -6.95 -9.26
C GLY A 39 11.64 -7.71 -8.38
N LEU A 40 12.20 -7.06 -7.35
CA LEU A 40 13.13 -7.69 -6.41
C LEU A 40 12.48 -8.89 -5.68
N PHE A 41 11.21 -8.75 -5.30
CA PHE A 41 10.46 -9.84 -4.66
C PHE A 41 10.11 -10.97 -5.64
N LEU A 42 9.97 -10.66 -6.93
CA LEU A 42 9.62 -11.65 -7.97
C LEU A 42 10.84 -12.41 -8.51
N LEU A 43 12.06 -11.91 -8.29
CA LEU A 43 13.30 -12.55 -8.74
C LEU A 43 13.48 -13.94 -8.10
N GLY A 44 13.12 -14.09 -6.82
CA GLY A 44 13.19 -15.37 -6.13
C GLY A 44 12.32 -16.45 -6.77
N PRO A 45 10.99 -16.28 -6.77
CA PRO A 45 10.05 -17.28 -7.31
C PRO A 45 10.20 -17.56 -8.80
N TRP A 46 10.58 -16.56 -9.62
CA TRP A 46 10.63 -16.70 -11.07
C TRP A 46 12.01 -17.13 -11.61
N PHE A 47 13.09 -16.65 -10.99
CA PHE A 47 14.46 -16.86 -11.48
C PHE A 47 15.36 -17.62 -10.49
N GLY A 48 14.85 -17.91 -9.30
CA GLY A 48 15.61 -18.62 -8.25
C GLY A 48 16.66 -17.76 -7.55
N ILE A 49 16.68 -16.45 -7.79
CA ILE A 49 17.65 -15.52 -7.19
C ILE A 49 17.01 -14.91 -5.93
N TRP A 50 17.31 -15.47 -4.77
CA TRP A 50 16.70 -15.11 -3.49
C TRP A 50 17.43 -13.96 -2.81
N ILE A 51 17.32 -12.73 -3.36
CA ILE A 51 17.83 -11.51 -2.74
C ILE A 51 16.94 -11.10 -1.56
N VAL A 52 15.61 -11.15 -1.76
CA VAL A 52 14.61 -10.83 -0.73
C VAL A 52 13.66 -12.02 -0.60
N LYS A 53 13.64 -12.63 0.58
CA LYS A 53 12.73 -13.74 0.91
C LYS A 53 11.55 -13.21 1.72
N GLY A 54 10.34 -13.68 1.41
CA GLY A 54 9.12 -13.32 2.13
C GLY A 54 8.20 -12.41 1.33
N ASN A 55 7.52 -11.50 2.00
CA ASN A 55 6.55 -10.58 1.40
C ASN A 55 6.80 -9.13 1.87
N LEU A 56 5.95 -8.20 1.41
CA LEU A 56 6.07 -6.77 1.75
C LEU A 56 5.76 -6.44 3.23
N SER A 57 5.21 -7.39 3.98
CA SER A 57 4.90 -7.23 5.41
C SER A 57 5.97 -7.86 6.31
N SER A 58 6.66 -8.90 5.82
CA SER A 58 7.73 -9.58 6.55
C SER A 58 8.70 -10.16 5.53
N SER A 59 9.92 -9.67 5.52
CA SER A 59 10.94 -10.09 4.56
C SER A 59 12.29 -10.25 5.23
N LEU A 60 13.09 -11.14 4.67
CA LEU A 60 14.49 -11.37 5.04
C LEU A 60 15.35 -11.02 3.82
N THR A 61 16.12 -9.96 3.95
CA THR A 61 16.97 -9.45 2.88
C THR A 61 18.39 -9.98 3.06
N LEU A 62 18.90 -10.66 2.02
CA LEU A 62 20.25 -11.26 1.97
C LEU A 62 20.51 -12.23 3.14
N ASP A 63 19.45 -12.88 3.65
CA ASP A 63 19.47 -13.84 4.78
C ASP A 63 20.04 -13.27 6.10
N THR A 64 20.19 -11.94 6.19
CA THR A 64 20.77 -11.28 7.38
C THR A 64 19.88 -10.18 7.96
N LEU A 65 19.19 -9.41 7.10
CA LEU A 65 18.43 -8.25 7.56
C LEU A 65 16.92 -8.58 7.61
N PRO A 66 16.36 -8.88 8.79
CA PRO A 66 14.93 -9.05 8.91
C PRO A 66 14.24 -7.68 8.83
N LEU A 67 13.17 -7.59 8.05
CA LEU A 67 12.32 -6.41 7.94
C LEU A 67 10.89 -6.85 8.17
N THR A 68 10.31 -6.47 9.30
CA THR A 68 8.95 -6.87 9.70
C THR A 68 8.13 -5.63 10.00
N ASP A 69 6.91 -5.60 9.48
CA ASP A 69 5.94 -4.52 9.75
C ASP A 69 5.60 -4.54 11.25
N PRO A 70 5.80 -3.42 11.98
CA PRO A 70 5.47 -3.33 13.41
C PRO A 70 4.01 -3.67 13.71
N PHE A 71 3.09 -3.41 12.78
CA PHE A 71 1.66 -3.72 12.94
C PHE A 71 1.42 -5.24 12.91
N VAL A 72 2.11 -5.96 12.01
CA VAL A 72 2.05 -7.42 11.92
C VAL A 72 2.65 -8.07 13.18
N LEU A 73 3.76 -7.52 13.67
CA LEU A 73 4.37 -7.99 14.93
C LEU A 73 3.40 -7.81 16.10
N LEU A 74 2.79 -6.63 16.23
CA LEU A 74 1.82 -6.33 17.28
C LEU A 74 0.64 -7.32 17.23
N GLN A 75 0.16 -7.60 16.02
CA GLN A 75 -0.94 -8.55 15.78
C GLN A 75 -0.54 -9.99 16.18
N SER A 76 0.70 -10.39 15.89
CA SER A 76 1.26 -11.70 16.27
C SER A 76 1.28 -11.87 17.79
N VAL A 77 1.63 -10.81 18.55
CA VAL A 77 1.58 -10.78 20.02
C VAL A 77 0.14 -11.00 20.50
N PHE A 78 -0.81 -10.28 19.94
CA PHE A 78 -2.23 -10.39 20.32
C PHE A 78 -2.81 -11.76 19.94
N ALA A 79 -2.30 -12.39 18.88
CA ALA A 79 -2.69 -13.74 18.47
C ALA A 79 -2.08 -14.84 19.35
N GLY A 80 -1.22 -14.47 20.33
CA GLY A 80 -0.61 -15.42 21.27
C GLY A 80 0.59 -16.18 20.72
N HIS A 81 1.18 -15.73 19.60
CA HIS A 81 2.35 -16.36 19.02
C HIS A 81 3.63 -15.89 19.73
N SER A 82 4.58 -16.81 19.89
CA SER A 82 5.91 -16.49 20.40
C SER A 82 6.66 -15.59 19.41
N ILE A 83 7.26 -14.53 19.93
CA ILE A 83 7.96 -13.55 19.11
C ILE A 83 9.40 -14.04 18.87
N ALA A 84 9.75 -14.23 17.60
CA ALA A 84 11.14 -14.44 17.22
C ALA A 84 11.95 -13.15 17.41
N THR A 85 13.13 -13.24 17.94
CA THR A 85 14.03 -12.08 18.16
C THR A 85 14.27 -11.31 16.84
N ASP A 86 14.39 -12.03 15.74
CA ASP A 86 14.60 -11.46 14.41
C ASP A 86 13.41 -10.57 13.99
N ALA A 87 12.17 -11.01 14.28
CA ALA A 87 10.96 -10.23 13.98
C ALA A 87 10.91 -8.94 14.80
N LEU A 88 11.34 -9.00 16.07
CA LEU A 88 11.41 -7.83 16.96
C LEU A 88 12.44 -6.81 16.44
N ILE A 89 13.64 -7.28 16.09
CA ILE A 89 14.71 -6.43 15.53
C ILE A 89 14.21 -5.78 14.22
N GLY A 90 13.61 -6.57 13.35
CA GLY A 90 13.06 -6.10 12.06
C GLY A 90 11.99 -5.02 12.23
N ALA A 91 11.08 -5.22 13.18
CA ALA A 91 10.01 -4.25 13.47
C ALA A 91 10.59 -2.96 14.06
N LEU A 92 11.63 -3.06 14.91
CA LEU A 92 12.30 -1.90 15.50
C LEU A 92 13.00 -1.07 14.41
N ILE A 93 13.69 -1.72 13.47
CA ILE A 93 14.36 -1.06 12.33
C ILE A 93 13.33 -0.26 11.51
N ILE A 94 12.22 -0.89 11.16
CA ILE A 94 11.14 -0.27 10.36
C ILE A 94 10.48 0.88 11.14
N LEU A 95 10.26 0.71 12.45
CA LEU A 95 9.65 1.74 13.31
C LEU A 95 10.54 2.99 13.38
N VAL A 96 11.85 2.81 13.62
CA VAL A 96 12.83 3.91 13.66
C VAL A 96 12.88 4.61 12.30
N PHE A 97 12.88 3.85 11.21
CA PHE A 97 12.87 4.38 9.83
C PHE A 97 11.65 5.28 9.61
N TYR A 98 10.45 4.85 10.04
CA TYR A 98 9.22 5.64 9.87
C TYR A 98 9.17 6.85 10.81
N LEU A 99 9.78 6.78 11.98
CA LEU A 99 9.89 7.93 12.89
C LEU A 99 10.80 9.02 12.30
N LEU A 100 11.87 8.63 11.61
CA LEU A 100 12.83 9.56 11.02
C LEU A 100 12.31 10.19 9.71
N ILE A 101 11.69 9.41 8.84
CA ILE A 101 11.34 9.84 7.46
C ILE A 101 9.84 10.21 7.36
N GLY A 102 8.99 9.54 8.15
CA GLY A 102 7.54 9.73 8.14
C GLY A 102 6.80 8.52 7.60
N GLY A 103 5.64 8.23 8.18
CA GLY A 103 4.88 7.01 7.93
C GLY A 103 4.23 6.87 6.54
N ARG A 104 4.17 7.96 5.76
CA ARG A 104 3.53 7.94 4.43
C ARG A 104 4.46 7.53 3.28
N VAL A 105 5.74 7.34 3.57
CA VAL A 105 6.77 6.99 2.55
C VAL A 105 6.44 5.62 1.93
N PHE A 106 6.05 4.64 2.73
CA PHE A 106 5.68 3.29 2.26
C PHE A 106 4.55 3.37 1.21
N CYS A 107 3.45 4.05 1.54
CA CYS A 107 2.29 4.15 0.64
C CYS A 107 2.59 4.91 -0.65
N SER A 108 3.52 5.87 -0.61
CA SER A 108 3.82 6.70 -1.79
C SER A 108 4.92 6.12 -2.68
N TRP A 109 5.92 5.40 -2.11
CA TRP A 109 7.11 4.97 -2.86
C TRP A 109 7.26 3.45 -2.99
N VAL A 110 6.73 2.69 -2.04
CA VAL A 110 6.91 1.22 -1.97
C VAL A 110 5.67 0.47 -2.45
N CYS A 111 4.49 0.91 -2.00
CA CYS A 111 3.23 0.17 -2.17
C CYS A 111 2.78 0.09 -3.63
N PRO A 112 2.69 -1.09 -4.24
CA PRO A 112 2.21 -1.24 -5.63
C PRO A 112 0.71 -0.98 -5.78
N VAL A 113 -0.08 -1.10 -4.72
CA VAL A 113 -1.54 -0.80 -4.70
C VAL A 113 -1.79 0.66 -5.10
N ASN A 114 -0.82 1.55 -4.87
CA ASN A 114 -0.89 2.95 -5.28
C ASN A 114 -1.09 3.11 -6.80
N ILE A 115 -0.57 2.19 -7.60
CA ILE A 115 -0.76 2.18 -9.07
C ILE A 115 -2.26 1.96 -9.38
N ILE A 116 -2.89 1.04 -8.66
CA ILE A 116 -4.31 0.68 -8.83
C ILE A 116 -5.21 1.86 -8.42
N THR A 117 -4.94 2.46 -7.26
CA THR A 117 -5.74 3.60 -6.75
C THR A 117 -5.56 4.86 -7.60
N ASP A 118 -4.36 5.09 -8.15
CA ASP A 118 -4.13 6.22 -9.08
C ASP A 118 -4.85 6.00 -10.42
N SER A 119 -4.88 4.76 -10.92
CA SER A 119 -5.63 4.38 -12.14
C SER A 119 -7.14 4.57 -11.92
N ALA A 120 -7.65 4.15 -10.77
CA ALA A 120 -9.05 4.35 -10.37
C ALA A 120 -9.40 5.85 -10.31
N SER A 121 -8.52 6.63 -9.72
CA SER A 121 -8.66 8.09 -9.60
C SER A 121 -8.67 8.79 -10.98
N TRP A 122 -7.82 8.33 -11.90
CA TRP A 122 -7.77 8.81 -13.28
C TRP A 122 -9.07 8.48 -14.01
N LEU A 123 -9.55 7.24 -13.91
CA LEU A 123 -10.80 6.78 -14.53
C LEU A 123 -12.00 7.56 -13.99
N ARG A 124 -12.08 7.75 -12.66
CA ARG A 124 -13.12 8.54 -11.99
C ARG A 124 -13.17 9.97 -12.55
N CYS A 125 -12.00 10.59 -12.72
CA CYS A 125 -11.86 11.94 -13.28
C CYS A 125 -12.37 11.98 -14.73
N ARG A 126 -12.10 10.94 -15.51
CA ARG A 126 -12.51 10.84 -16.92
C ARG A 126 -14.02 10.62 -17.06
N LEU A 127 -14.62 9.85 -16.13
CA LEU A 127 -16.07 9.58 -16.08
C LEU A 127 -16.86 10.77 -15.53
N GLY A 128 -16.18 11.81 -15.02
CA GLY A 128 -16.82 13.01 -14.48
C GLY A 128 -17.57 12.79 -13.18
N ILE A 129 -17.25 11.70 -12.45
CA ILE A 129 -17.92 11.37 -11.18
C ILE A 129 -17.48 12.40 -10.14
N LYS A 130 -18.39 13.26 -9.73
CA LYS A 130 -18.14 14.30 -8.72
C LYS A 130 -17.87 13.64 -7.37
N THR A 131 -16.77 14.03 -6.77
CA THR A 131 -16.37 13.53 -5.45
C THR A 131 -17.29 14.15 -4.42
N ASN A 132 -18.20 13.38 -3.90
CA ASN A 132 -18.91 13.76 -2.68
C ASN A 132 -17.85 13.65 -1.56
N SER A 133 -17.48 14.78 -1.00
CA SER A 133 -16.47 14.82 0.07
C SER A 133 -17.00 14.30 1.41
N GLY A 134 -18.24 13.80 1.44
CA GLY A 134 -18.81 13.10 2.58
C GLY A 134 -18.19 11.73 2.78
N GLY A 135 -16.87 11.69 2.68
CA GLY A 135 -16.16 10.43 2.74
C GLY A 135 -15.99 9.88 4.14
N VAL A 136 -15.36 8.75 4.18
CA VAL A 136 -15.00 7.99 5.37
C VAL A 136 -14.34 8.91 6.40
N SER A 137 -14.87 8.93 7.61
CA SER A 137 -14.34 9.71 8.72
C SER A 137 -12.93 9.27 9.08
N SER A 138 -12.09 10.20 9.54
CA SER A 138 -10.73 9.88 10.01
C SER A 138 -10.75 8.93 11.22
N LYS A 139 -11.87 8.81 11.91
CA LYS A 139 -12.06 7.89 13.04
C LYS A 139 -12.22 6.42 12.59
N THR A 140 -12.60 6.18 11.31
CA THR A 140 -12.82 4.84 10.77
C THR A 140 -11.56 3.97 10.84
N ARG A 141 -10.36 4.57 10.68
CA ARG A 141 -9.09 3.84 10.79
C ARG A 141 -8.87 3.27 12.20
N TYR A 142 -9.26 4.01 13.24
CA TYR A 142 -9.12 3.54 14.63
C TYR A 142 -10.10 2.40 14.94
N TRP A 143 -11.34 2.52 14.43
CA TRP A 143 -12.34 1.46 14.55
C TRP A 143 -11.92 0.20 13.80
N LEU A 144 -11.40 0.35 12.59
CA LEU A 144 -10.89 -0.76 11.78
C LEU A 144 -9.70 -1.44 12.47
N LEU A 145 -8.76 -0.65 13.02
CA LEU A 145 -7.61 -1.15 13.77
C LEU A 145 -8.08 -1.96 14.99
N ALA A 146 -8.99 -1.39 15.79
CA ALA A 146 -9.54 -2.06 16.98
C ALA A 146 -10.24 -3.38 16.62
N THR A 147 -11.03 -3.38 15.54
CA THR A 147 -11.74 -4.58 15.07
C THR A 147 -10.75 -5.67 14.63
N ILE A 148 -9.72 -5.30 13.85
CA ILE A 148 -8.68 -6.24 13.38
C ILE A 148 -7.93 -6.85 14.57
N MET A 149 -7.56 -6.05 15.57
CA MET A 149 -6.86 -6.53 16.76
C MET A 149 -7.74 -7.49 17.57
N LEU A 150 -9.02 -7.16 17.71
CA LEU A 150 -9.99 -7.99 18.44
C LEU A 150 -10.22 -9.33 17.72
N VAL A 151 -10.39 -9.31 16.40
CA VAL A 151 -10.57 -10.53 15.59
C VAL A 151 -9.30 -11.37 15.64
N SER A 152 -8.12 -10.76 15.59
CA SER A 152 -6.82 -11.48 15.68
C SER A 152 -6.68 -12.18 17.03
N LEU A 153 -7.12 -11.53 18.12
CA LEU A 153 -7.14 -12.12 19.47
C LEU A 153 -8.07 -13.34 19.56
N ILE A 154 -9.25 -13.27 18.92
CA ILE A 154 -10.27 -14.35 18.96
C ILE A 154 -9.83 -15.53 18.06
N THR A 155 -9.32 -15.24 16.86
CA THR A 155 -8.96 -16.27 15.86
C THR A 155 -7.56 -16.84 16.07
N GLY A 156 -6.68 -16.16 16.81
CA GLY A 156 -5.28 -16.53 16.97
C GLY A 156 -4.49 -16.47 15.65
N SER A 157 -4.91 -15.63 14.72
CA SER A 157 -4.29 -15.55 13.39
C SER A 157 -4.03 -14.09 12.99
N ILE A 158 -3.12 -13.89 12.02
CA ILE A 158 -2.76 -12.56 11.50
C ILE A 158 -3.81 -12.15 10.45
N VAL A 159 -4.90 -11.57 10.92
CA VAL A 159 -6.06 -11.18 10.11
C VAL A 159 -5.71 -10.10 9.08
N TRP A 160 -4.80 -9.18 9.43
CA TRP A 160 -4.39 -8.08 8.56
C TRP A 160 -3.84 -8.59 7.22
N GLU A 161 -3.06 -9.67 7.24
CA GLU A 161 -2.46 -10.23 6.02
C GLU A 161 -3.52 -10.78 5.04
N LEU A 162 -4.67 -11.20 5.56
CA LEU A 162 -5.78 -11.71 4.75
C LEU A 162 -6.62 -10.59 4.10
N ILE A 163 -6.62 -9.40 4.71
CA ILE A 163 -7.43 -8.26 4.25
C ILE A 163 -6.59 -7.26 3.46
N ASN A 164 -5.29 -7.21 3.73
CA ASN A 164 -4.36 -6.23 3.14
C ASN A 164 -4.21 -6.45 1.63
N PRO A 165 -4.64 -5.49 0.79
CA PRO A 165 -4.55 -5.64 -0.67
C PRO A 165 -3.10 -5.70 -1.17
N VAL A 166 -2.13 -5.20 -0.41
CA VAL A 166 -0.70 -5.27 -0.74
C VAL A 166 -0.23 -6.72 -0.72
N SER A 167 -0.54 -7.45 0.37
CA SER A 167 -0.19 -8.87 0.54
C SER A 167 -0.93 -9.74 -0.49
N MET A 168 -2.19 -9.43 -0.74
CA MET A 168 -3.00 -10.16 -1.73
C MET A 168 -2.50 -9.96 -3.15
N LEU A 169 -2.12 -8.74 -3.52
CA LEU A 169 -1.54 -8.44 -4.83
C LEU A 169 -0.23 -9.21 -5.02
N HIS A 170 0.63 -9.17 -4.01
CA HIS A 170 1.94 -9.85 -4.01
C HIS A 170 1.77 -11.37 -4.15
N ARG A 171 0.92 -11.98 -3.32
CA ARG A 171 0.62 -13.42 -3.38
C ARG A 171 -0.02 -13.81 -4.71
N GLY A 172 -0.91 -12.97 -5.23
CA GLY A 172 -1.59 -13.19 -6.52
C GLY A 172 -0.63 -13.25 -7.70
N ILE A 173 0.41 -12.39 -7.70
CA ILE A 173 1.42 -12.36 -8.77
C ILE A 173 2.33 -13.60 -8.69
N ILE A 174 2.66 -14.08 -7.49
CA ILE A 174 3.57 -15.23 -7.28
C ILE A 174 2.85 -16.55 -7.52
N PHE A 175 1.69 -16.77 -6.89
CA PHE A 175 0.99 -18.06 -6.84
C PHE A 175 -0.21 -18.16 -7.79
N GLY A 176 -0.47 -17.11 -8.55
CA GLY A 176 -1.62 -17.02 -9.45
C GLY A 176 -2.79 -16.25 -8.82
N MET A 177 -3.43 -15.45 -9.64
CA MET A 177 -4.48 -14.52 -9.23
C MET A 177 -5.86 -15.19 -9.10
N SER A 178 -5.98 -16.14 -8.18
CA SER A 178 -7.25 -16.83 -7.92
C SER A 178 -8.24 -15.89 -7.20
N PHE A 179 -8.30 -15.95 -5.88
CA PHE A 179 -9.22 -15.15 -5.06
C PHE A 179 -8.80 -13.68 -4.93
N GLY A 180 -7.49 -13.41 -4.98
CA GLY A 180 -6.93 -12.06 -4.84
C GLY A 180 -7.39 -11.10 -5.93
N TRP A 181 -7.69 -11.62 -7.11
CA TRP A 181 -8.20 -10.84 -8.25
C TRP A 181 -9.52 -10.12 -7.90
N PHE A 182 -10.43 -10.84 -7.28
CA PHE A 182 -11.74 -10.31 -6.86
C PHE A 182 -11.60 -9.11 -5.91
N LEU A 183 -10.71 -9.22 -4.92
CA LEU A 183 -10.50 -8.15 -3.92
C LEU A 183 -9.82 -6.93 -4.54
N ILE A 184 -8.90 -7.12 -5.48
CA ILE A 184 -8.24 -6.02 -6.22
C ILE A 184 -9.28 -5.27 -7.07
N VAL A 185 -10.15 -6.00 -7.76
CA VAL A 185 -11.24 -5.41 -8.56
C VAL A 185 -12.22 -4.67 -7.65
N LEU A 186 -12.59 -5.27 -6.52
CA LEU A 186 -13.48 -4.66 -5.53
C LEU A 186 -12.90 -3.34 -5.00
N LEU A 187 -11.61 -3.33 -4.67
CA LEU A 187 -10.89 -2.13 -4.21
C LEU A 187 -10.85 -1.06 -5.31
N PHE A 188 -10.60 -1.45 -6.55
CA PHE A 188 -10.59 -0.56 -7.71
C PHE A 188 -11.97 0.09 -7.90
N LEU A 189 -13.04 -0.72 -7.87
CA LEU A 189 -14.42 -0.24 -8.01
C LEU A 189 -14.81 0.68 -6.84
N PHE A 190 -14.41 0.33 -5.62
CA PHE A 190 -14.62 1.14 -4.43
C PHE A 190 -13.99 2.54 -4.60
N ASP A 191 -12.73 2.60 -5.08
CA ASP A 191 -12.03 3.88 -5.30
C ASP A 191 -12.65 4.68 -6.47
N VAL A 192 -13.18 4.00 -7.50
CA VAL A 192 -13.85 4.67 -8.63
C VAL A 192 -15.20 5.26 -8.21
N PHE A 193 -16.04 4.49 -7.49
CA PHE A 193 -17.44 4.87 -7.25
C PHE A 193 -17.68 5.51 -5.88
N VAL A 194 -17.01 5.06 -4.82
CA VAL A 194 -17.33 5.50 -3.45
C VAL A 194 -16.43 6.64 -2.99
N VAL A 195 -15.13 6.41 -2.80
CA VAL A 195 -14.20 7.40 -2.20
C VAL A 195 -12.91 7.47 -3.00
N LYS A 196 -12.53 8.67 -3.42
CA LYS A 196 -11.25 8.88 -4.11
C LYS A 196 -10.07 8.55 -3.18
N ASN A 197 -9.24 7.57 -3.59
CA ASN A 197 -8.06 7.09 -2.86
C ASN A 197 -8.42 6.71 -1.40
N GLY A 198 -9.53 6.00 -1.23
CA GLY A 198 -10.07 5.65 0.09
C GLY A 198 -9.09 4.88 0.94
N TRP A 199 -8.51 3.83 0.38
CA TRP A 199 -7.56 2.97 1.09
C TRP A 199 -6.29 3.72 1.49
N CYS A 200 -5.61 4.36 0.52
CA CYS A 200 -4.31 5.02 0.76
C CYS A 200 -4.41 6.33 1.55
N SER A 201 -5.57 6.99 1.55
CA SER A 201 -5.75 8.31 2.14
C SER A 201 -6.51 8.31 3.46
N ARG A 202 -7.45 7.37 3.64
CA ARG A 202 -8.42 7.39 4.74
C ARG A 202 -8.28 6.18 5.69
N ILE A 203 -7.90 5.03 5.20
CA ILE A 203 -7.67 3.80 5.96
C ILE A 203 -6.18 3.58 6.16
#